data_52759e6130bb2a7e6a11919f218b07a4
#
_entry.id   52759e6130bb2a7e6a11919f218b07a4
#
_cell.length_a   1.000
_cell.length_b   1.000
_cell.length_c   1.000
_cell.angle_alpha   90.00
_cell.angle_beta   90.00
_cell.angle_gamma   90.00
#
_symmetry.space_group_name_H-M   'P 1'
#
loop_
_entity.id
_entity.type
_entity.pdbx_description
1 polymer ?
#
loop_
_entity_poly.entity_id
_entity_poly.type
_entity_poly.pdbx_seq_one_letter_code
_entity_poly.pdbx_strand_id
1 'polypeptide(L)'
;VYQSAIPIAEALPKGSTYGLSRSLTNRRVVLRSRPVGALRAEDFALERHAVPAPSADQVLLRTLYLSLDPYLHASIEDGANDAVPVRVGQVMAGTTVSRVEASRHGDYQEGDLVLACSGWQQYELSDGTDLIQLSSPIVRPTQVLGALGLPGFLAYLALGKIAQPQAGETVVVAAASGAVGSLAGQIAKLRGCRAVVLAGAADKRRLATEEPGFDACIERRAPDLEARLRVACPNGIDVYFENAGGAVFNTVLPLLNKGARVPLRGMIGGHYGAGSSDKAVRLWYMAHSLAAKRIKMQAFIVSDHRHRYGEFVQQMSHWLDSGKVKFREDIVDGLENAPRAFIGVLEGRRFGRLVIRVANQF
;
A
#
# COMPACT_ATOMS: atom_id res chain seq x y z
N VAL A 1 -11.13 -1.82 -8.79
CA VAL A 1 -9.83 -1.46 -9.38
C VAL A 1 -9.15 -2.65 -10.05
N TYR A 2 -9.68 -3.85 -9.92
CA TYR A 2 -9.04 -5.09 -10.39
C TYR A 2 -10.02 -5.89 -11.25
N GLN A 3 -10.10 -5.70 -12.53
CA GLN A 3 -10.78 -6.60 -13.47
C GLN A 3 -9.97 -6.69 -14.76
N SER A 4 -9.26 -7.77 -14.94
CA SER A 4 -8.95 -8.45 -16.21
C SER A 4 -8.00 -9.61 -15.97
N ALA A 5 -8.29 -10.73 -16.62
CA ALA A 5 -7.80 -12.07 -16.40
C ALA A 5 -6.30 -12.26 -16.61
N ILE A 6 -5.72 -13.11 -15.75
CA ILE A 6 -4.43 -13.79 -15.95
C ILE A 6 -4.75 -15.16 -16.57
N PRO A 7 -3.99 -15.66 -17.57
CA PRO A 7 -4.31 -16.90 -18.30
C PRO A 7 -4.28 -18.15 -17.42
N ILE A 8 -5.20 -19.04 -17.69
CA ILE A 8 -5.52 -20.28 -16.98
C ILE A 8 -4.50 -21.38 -17.32
N ALA A 9 -4.05 -22.14 -16.32
CA ALA A 9 -3.39 -23.43 -16.48
C ALA A 9 -4.05 -24.49 -15.60
N GLU A 10 -4.23 -25.65 -16.20
CA GLU A 10 -4.84 -26.94 -15.91
C GLU A 10 -5.23 -27.36 -14.48
N ALA A 11 -6.34 -28.08 -14.42
CA ALA A 11 -7.08 -28.58 -13.28
C ALA A 11 -6.43 -29.74 -12.52
N LEU A 12 -6.57 -29.74 -11.19
CA LEU A 12 -6.30 -30.86 -10.28
C LEU A 12 -7.60 -31.55 -9.82
N PRO A 13 -7.56 -32.82 -9.34
CA PRO A 13 -8.73 -33.70 -9.28
C PRO A 13 -9.69 -33.42 -8.11
N LYS A 14 -10.94 -33.72 -8.37
CA LYS A 14 -12.12 -33.60 -7.47
C LYS A 14 -12.07 -34.58 -6.31
N GLY A 15 -12.51 -34.12 -5.15
CA GLY A 15 -13.15 -34.97 -4.15
C GLY A 15 -12.89 -34.61 -2.70
N SER A 16 -13.89 -34.06 -2.03
CA SER A 16 -14.40 -34.55 -0.74
C SER A 16 -15.45 -33.58 -0.17
N THR A 17 -16.67 -34.01 -0.06
CA THR A 17 -17.75 -33.36 0.69
C THR A 17 -17.48 -33.52 2.17
N TYR A 18 -17.03 -32.47 2.85
CA TYR A 18 -17.03 -32.40 4.32
C TYR A 18 -18.30 -31.72 4.81
N GLY A 19 -19.10 -32.49 5.54
CA GLY A 19 -20.29 -32.01 6.23
C GLY A 19 -19.94 -30.90 7.23
N LEU A 20 -20.51 -29.71 7.03
CA LEU A 20 -20.46 -28.56 7.93
C LEU A 20 -21.26 -28.84 9.21
N SER A 21 -20.64 -29.49 10.20
CA SER A 21 -21.22 -29.79 11.52
C SER A 21 -20.50 -29.07 12.67
N ARG A 22 -20.24 -27.79 12.51
CA ARG A 22 -20.02 -26.80 13.60
C ARG A 22 -20.51 -25.47 13.06
N SER A 23 -21.37 -24.77 13.83
CA SER A 23 -21.76 -23.40 13.48
C SER A 23 -20.50 -22.53 13.46
N LEU A 24 -19.93 -22.32 12.27
CA LEU A 24 -18.78 -21.47 12.08
C LEU A 24 -19.16 -20.05 12.52
N THR A 25 -18.28 -19.41 13.27
CA THR A 25 -18.48 -18.04 13.73
C THR A 25 -17.60 -17.11 12.91
N ASN A 26 -18.18 -16.12 12.27
CA ASN A 26 -17.47 -15.03 11.62
C ASN A 26 -17.09 -13.97 12.65
N ARG A 27 -15.80 -13.80 12.90
CA ARG A 27 -15.27 -12.67 13.68
C ARG A 27 -15.01 -11.52 12.73
N ARG A 28 -15.49 -10.33 13.07
CA ARG A 28 -15.32 -9.13 12.26
C ARG A 28 -14.98 -7.90 13.11
N VAL A 29 -14.13 -7.04 12.62
CA VAL A 29 -13.81 -5.76 13.26
C VAL A 29 -14.60 -4.66 12.56
N VAL A 30 -15.44 -3.99 13.32
CA VAL A 30 -16.29 -2.89 12.86
C VAL A 30 -15.81 -1.56 13.42
N LEU A 31 -16.13 -0.47 12.72
CA LEU A 31 -15.97 0.88 13.26
C LEU A 31 -17.04 1.10 14.33
N ARG A 32 -16.63 1.23 15.59
CA ARG A 32 -17.53 1.43 16.73
C ARG A 32 -17.94 2.90 16.89
N SER A 33 -16.98 3.80 16.68
CA SER A 33 -17.19 5.25 16.81
C SER A 33 -16.24 6.00 15.89
N ARG A 34 -16.64 7.20 15.45
CA ARG A 34 -15.72 8.12 14.78
C ARG A 34 -14.66 8.60 15.74
N PRO A 35 -13.37 8.62 15.35
CA PRO A 35 -12.31 9.12 16.23
C PRO A 35 -12.49 10.62 16.52
N VAL A 36 -12.34 10.98 17.79
CA VAL A 36 -12.22 12.39 18.21
C VAL A 36 -10.76 12.64 18.57
N GLY A 37 -10.04 13.30 17.68
CA GLY A 37 -8.59 13.46 17.79
C GLY A 37 -7.83 12.23 17.27
N ALA A 38 -6.85 11.74 18.03
CA ALA A 38 -6.06 10.58 17.61
C ALA A 38 -6.90 9.29 17.65
N LEU A 39 -6.74 8.47 16.60
CA LEU A 39 -7.39 7.15 16.50
C LEU A 39 -6.97 6.23 17.64
N ARG A 40 -7.93 5.54 18.24
CA ARG A 40 -7.75 4.64 19.39
C ARG A 40 -8.30 3.25 19.08
N ALA A 41 -7.80 2.23 19.79
CA ALA A 41 -8.28 0.87 19.63
C ALA A 41 -9.77 0.72 20.01
N GLU A 42 -10.26 1.57 20.91
CA GLU A 42 -11.66 1.60 21.38
C GLU A 42 -12.63 2.14 20.33
N ASP A 43 -12.14 2.80 19.28
CA ASP A 43 -12.94 3.23 18.11
C ASP A 43 -13.37 2.04 17.24
N PHE A 44 -12.85 0.85 17.53
CA PHE A 44 -13.18 -0.40 16.88
C PHE A 44 -13.84 -1.38 17.85
N ALA A 45 -14.67 -2.27 17.32
CA ALA A 45 -15.23 -3.39 18.07
C ALA A 45 -15.04 -4.72 17.31
N LEU A 46 -14.76 -5.78 18.07
CA LEU A 46 -14.73 -7.14 17.57
C LEU A 46 -16.09 -7.80 17.79
N GLU A 47 -16.79 -8.12 16.72
CA GLU A 47 -18.10 -8.76 16.75
C GLU A 47 -18.02 -10.22 16.30
N ARG A 48 -19.06 -11.01 16.63
CA ARG A 48 -19.23 -12.40 16.22
C ARG A 48 -20.60 -12.59 15.60
N HIS A 49 -20.61 -13.18 14.40
CA HIS A 49 -21.82 -13.47 13.64
C HIS A 49 -21.79 -14.91 13.13
N ALA A 50 -22.94 -15.47 12.81
CA ALA A 50 -23.01 -16.73 12.10
C ALA A 50 -22.39 -16.58 10.71
N VAL A 51 -21.67 -17.61 10.23
CA VAL A 51 -21.17 -17.64 8.86
C VAL A 51 -22.34 -18.00 7.93
N PRO A 52 -22.66 -17.15 6.94
CA PRO A 52 -23.75 -17.45 6.01
C PRO A 52 -23.34 -18.53 5.00
N ALA A 53 -24.31 -19.26 4.48
CA ALA A 53 -24.09 -20.16 3.35
C ALA A 53 -24.24 -19.41 2.02
N PRO A 54 -23.42 -19.73 0.99
CA PRO A 54 -23.55 -19.10 -0.32
C PRO A 54 -24.84 -19.53 -1.02
N SER A 55 -25.55 -18.56 -1.60
CA SER A 55 -26.66 -18.75 -2.54
C SER A 55 -26.12 -19.05 -3.95
N ALA A 56 -27.02 -19.25 -4.93
CA ALA A 56 -26.63 -19.37 -6.34
C ALA A 56 -25.79 -18.16 -6.77
N ASP A 57 -24.77 -18.39 -7.59
CA ASP A 57 -23.82 -17.38 -8.09
C ASP A 57 -23.02 -16.66 -6.99
N GLN A 58 -22.84 -17.31 -5.83
CA GLN A 58 -22.03 -16.78 -4.73
C GLN A 58 -20.94 -17.75 -4.30
N VAL A 59 -19.91 -17.18 -3.71
CA VAL A 59 -18.84 -17.89 -3.01
C VAL A 59 -18.75 -17.43 -1.56
N LEU A 60 -18.42 -18.36 -0.66
CA LEU A 60 -17.99 -18.06 0.69
C LEU A 60 -16.47 -17.98 0.71
N LEU A 61 -15.95 -16.82 1.09
CA LEU A 61 -14.52 -16.57 1.24
C LEU A 61 -14.11 -16.72 2.69
N ARG A 62 -12.97 -17.37 2.92
CA ARG A 62 -12.26 -17.36 4.20
C ARG A 62 -11.00 -16.53 4.08
N THR A 63 -10.92 -15.43 4.82
CA THR A 63 -9.75 -14.55 4.84
C THR A 63 -8.55 -15.26 5.45
N LEU A 64 -7.46 -15.32 4.72
CA LEU A 64 -6.16 -15.82 5.18
C LEU A 64 -5.27 -14.66 5.65
N TYR A 65 -5.16 -13.64 4.81
CA TYR A 65 -4.33 -12.46 5.05
C TYR A 65 -5.09 -11.20 4.76
N LEU A 66 -4.92 -10.21 5.62
CA LEU A 66 -5.53 -8.88 5.51
C LEU A 66 -4.44 -7.82 5.47
N SER A 67 -4.54 -6.90 4.53
CA SER A 67 -3.68 -5.75 4.39
C SER A 67 -4.20 -4.56 5.21
N LEU A 68 -3.32 -3.90 5.95
CA LEU A 68 -3.62 -2.67 6.65
C LEU A 68 -2.98 -1.49 5.94
N ASP A 69 -3.80 -0.71 5.26
CA ASP A 69 -3.38 0.40 4.41
C ASP A 69 -3.61 1.76 5.07
N PRO A 70 -2.61 2.66 5.11
CA PRO A 70 -2.77 3.99 5.73
C PRO A 70 -3.92 4.81 5.16
N TYR A 71 -4.28 4.64 3.88
CA TYR A 71 -5.38 5.39 3.26
C TYR A 71 -6.75 5.09 3.88
N LEU A 72 -6.90 3.94 4.56
CA LEU A 72 -8.14 3.60 5.27
C LEU A 72 -8.46 4.59 6.39
N HIS A 73 -7.47 5.33 6.89
CA HIS A 73 -7.71 6.39 7.87
C HIS A 73 -8.68 7.45 7.35
N ALA A 74 -8.54 7.83 6.08
CA ALA A 74 -9.45 8.79 5.46
C ALA A 74 -10.90 8.30 5.38
N SER A 75 -11.14 6.99 5.36
CA SER A 75 -12.51 6.42 5.32
C SER A 75 -13.22 6.45 6.68
N ILE A 76 -12.49 6.67 7.77
CA ILE A 76 -13.04 6.72 9.13
C ILE A 76 -13.11 8.12 9.72
N GLU A 77 -12.50 9.12 9.08
CA GLU A 77 -12.62 10.53 9.46
C GLU A 77 -13.92 11.14 8.93
N ASP A 78 -14.45 12.11 9.68
CA ASP A 78 -15.53 12.98 9.18
C ASP A 78 -14.92 14.10 8.35
N GLY A 79 -15.23 14.13 7.04
CA GLY A 79 -14.75 15.19 6.16
C GLY A 79 -14.97 14.89 4.69
N ALA A 80 -14.89 15.93 3.87
CA ALA A 80 -14.92 15.82 2.42
C ALA A 80 -13.56 15.30 1.93
N ASN A 81 -13.41 13.99 1.86
CA ASN A 81 -12.29 13.33 1.20
C ASN A 81 -12.83 12.34 0.16
N ASP A 82 -12.01 11.96 -0.82
CA ASP A 82 -12.41 11.08 -1.92
C ASP A 82 -12.51 9.59 -1.50
N ALA A 83 -12.36 9.29 -0.21
CA ALA A 83 -12.47 7.92 0.30
C ALA A 83 -13.93 7.55 0.54
N VAL A 84 -14.31 6.33 0.17
CA VAL A 84 -15.64 5.79 0.52
C VAL A 84 -15.70 5.66 2.05
N PRO A 85 -16.62 6.38 2.73
CA PRO A 85 -16.65 6.39 4.17
C PRO A 85 -17.18 5.08 4.73
N VAL A 86 -16.46 4.51 5.72
CA VAL A 86 -16.96 3.41 6.53
C VAL A 86 -17.94 3.97 7.56
N ARG A 87 -19.16 3.43 7.62
CA ARG A 87 -20.18 3.85 8.60
C ARG A 87 -19.93 3.18 9.95
N VAL A 88 -20.35 3.84 11.02
CA VAL A 88 -20.36 3.23 12.36
C VAL A 88 -21.21 1.95 12.32
N GLY A 89 -20.68 0.87 12.86
CA GLY A 89 -21.25 -0.49 12.81
C GLY A 89 -20.89 -1.30 11.55
N GLN A 90 -20.26 -0.70 10.54
CA GLN A 90 -19.79 -1.43 9.35
C GLN A 90 -18.42 -2.09 9.60
N VAL A 91 -18.19 -3.21 8.93
CA VAL A 91 -16.88 -3.86 8.84
C VAL A 91 -15.87 -2.90 8.23
N MET A 92 -14.70 -2.80 8.85
CA MET A 92 -13.60 -2.01 8.30
C MET A 92 -13.20 -2.55 6.93
N ALA A 93 -13.03 -1.65 5.97
CA ALA A 93 -12.53 -2.00 4.64
C ALA A 93 -11.10 -2.54 4.69
N GLY A 94 -10.74 -3.37 3.72
CA GLY A 94 -9.37 -3.88 3.60
C GLY A 94 -9.24 -4.91 2.48
N THR A 95 -8.11 -4.88 1.80
CA THR A 95 -7.77 -5.88 0.77
C THR A 95 -7.27 -7.15 1.43
N THR A 96 -7.73 -8.29 0.95
CA THR A 96 -7.44 -9.60 1.54
C THR A 96 -6.94 -10.59 0.50
N VAL A 97 -6.14 -11.54 0.96
CA VAL A 97 -6.00 -12.82 0.28
C VAL A 97 -6.90 -13.81 1.00
N SER A 98 -7.83 -14.38 0.26
CA SER A 98 -8.84 -15.28 0.79
C SER A 98 -8.83 -16.60 0.03
N ARG A 99 -9.27 -17.66 0.68
CA ARG A 99 -9.55 -18.94 0.07
C ARG A 99 -11.06 -19.10 -0.12
N VAL A 100 -11.47 -19.61 -1.25
CA VAL A 100 -12.85 -20.03 -1.46
C VAL A 100 -13.12 -21.24 -0.56
N GLU A 101 -13.97 -21.06 0.45
CA GLU A 101 -14.34 -22.09 1.44
C GLU A 101 -15.53 -22.93 0.96
N ALA A 102 -16.46 -22.29 0.23
CA ALA A 102 -17.57 -22.95 -0.46
C ALA A 102 -17.95 -22.12 -1.69
N SER A 103 -18.36 -22.80 -2.76
CA SER A 103 -18.75 -22.13 -4.01
C SER A 103 -20.05 -22.69 -4.56
N ARG A 104 -20.90 -21.74 -5.02
CA ARG A 104 -22.04 -21.99 -5.92
C ARG A 104 -21.96 -21.12 -7.19
N HIS A 105 -20.76 -20.60 -7.47
CA HIS A 105 -20.42 -19.76 -8.62
C HIS A 105 -19.73 -20.59 -9.70
N GLY A 106 -20.02 -20.32 -10.99
CA GLY A 106 -19.47 -21.10 -12.11
C GLY A 106 -17.97 -20.97 -12.30
N ASP A 107 -17.38 -19.81 -11.96
CA ASP A 107 -15.98 -19.48 -12.26
C ASP A 107 -15.03 -19.77 -11.09
N TYR A 108 -15.53 -20.09 -9.90
CA TYR A 108 -14.71 -20.31 -8.70
C TYR A 108 -14.98 -21.68 -8.08
N GLN A 109 -13.91 -22.33 -7.58
CA GLN A 109 -13.97 -23.63 -6.92
C GLN A 109 -13.47 -23.54 -5.48
N GLU A 110 -13.93 -24.48 -4.63
CA GLU A 110 -13.38 -24.63 -3.27
C GLU A 110 -11.87 -24.84 -3.32
N GLY A 111 -11.14 -24.11 -2.49
CA GLY A 111 -9.68 -24.12 -2.46
C GLY A 111 -9.02 -23.02 -3.29
N ASP A 112 -9.71 -22.40 -4.23
CA ASP A 112 -9.16 -21.28 -5.00
C ASP A 112 -8.68 -20.16 -4.09
N LEU A 113 -7.49 -19.61 -4.40
CA LEU A 113 -7.01 -18.41 -3.77
C LEU A 113 -7.43 -17.19 -4.58
N VAL A 114 -7.96 -16.18 -3.90
CA VAL A 114 -8.41 -14.94 -4.52
C VAL A 114 -7.90 -13.71 -3.79
N LEU A 115 -7.61 -12.67 -4.54
CA LEU A 115 -7.50 -11.33 -4.00
C LEU A 115 -8.92 -10.74 -3.97
N ALA A 116 -9.31 -10.23 -2.81
CA ALA A 116 -10.65 -9.72 -2.54
C ALA A 116 -10.58 -8.44 -1.71
N CYS A 117 -11.71 -7.79 -1.50
CA CYS A 117 -11.87 -6.66 -0.60
C CYS A 117 -12.75 -7.02 0.61
N SER A 118 -12.55 -8.22 1.16
CA SER A 118 -13.38 -8.79 2.25
C SER A 118 -13.41 -7.94 3.52
N GLY A 119 -12.50 -6.99 3.67
CA GLY A 119 -12.43 -6.17 4.87
C GLY A 119 -11.88 -6.93 6.09
N TRP A 120 -12.06 -6.35 7.27
CA TRP A 120 -11.50 -6.89 8.52
C TRP A 120 -12.42 -7.96 9.10
N GLN A 121 -12.55 -9.10 8.43
CA GLN A 121 -13.37 -10.21 8.86
C GLN A 121 -12.81 -11.56 8.41
N GLN A 122 -13.27 -12.63 9.08
CA GLN A 122 -12.81 -13.99 8.79
C GLN A 122 -13.52 -14.61 7.59
N TYR A 123 -14.79 -14.29 7.38
CA TYR A 123 -15.60 -14.83 6.27
C TYR A 123 -16.40 -13.74 5.60
N GLU A 124 -16.58 -13.86 4.30
CA GLU A 124 -17.39 -12.97 3.47
C GLU A 124 -18.12 -13.76 2.39
N LEU A 125 -19.35 -13.35 2.05
CA LEU A 125 -20.01 -13.76 0.82
C LEU A 125 -19.67 -12.77 -0.30
N SER A 126 -19.29 -13.31 -1.47
CA SER A 126 -19.05 -12.52 -2.67
C SER A 126 -19.83 -13.09 -3.85
N ASP A 127 -20.26 -12.22 -4.76
CA ASP A 127 -20.86 -12.57 -6.05
C ASP A 127 -19.82 -12.80 -7.16
N GLY A 128 -18.52 -12.81 -6.82
CA GLY A 128 -17.44 -13.06 -7.74
C GLY A 128 -16.97 -11.85 -8.55
N THR A 129 -17.74 -10.75 -8.62
CA THR A 129 -17.45 -9.62 -9.52
C THR A 129 -16.17 -8.87 -9.20
N ASP A 130 -15.79 -8.81 -7.93
CA ASP A 130 -14.62 -8.08 -7.44
C ASP A 130 -13.43 -9.00 -7.09
N LEU A 131 -13.50 -10.26 -7.44
CA LEU A 131 -12.46 -11.22 -7.14
C LEU A 131 -11.43 -11.31 -8.25
N ILE A 132 -10.16 -11.48 -7.86
CA ILE A 132 -9.08 -11.85 -8.77
C ILE A 132 -8.54 -13.18 -8.33
N GLN A 133 -8.71 -14.18 -9.18
CA GLN A 133 -8.14 -15.49 -8.94
C GLN A 133 -6.62 -15.43 -9.01
N LEU A 134 -5.97 -15.98 -7.98
CA LEU A 134 -4.52 -16.03 -7.88
C LEU A 134 -4.03 -17.37 -8.45
N SER A 135 -3.34 -17.30 -9.60
CA SER A 135 -2.79 -18.48 -10.26
C SER A 135 -1.74 -19.16 -9.39
N SER A 136 -1.80 -20.48 -9.29
CA SER A 136 -0.75 -21.29 -8.65
C SER A 136 0.51 -21.37 -9.55
N PRO A 137 1.75 -21.44 -8.98
CA PRO A 137 2.04 -21.48 -7.56
C PRO A 137 2.53 -20.12 -7.05
N ILE A 138 1.71 -19.39 -6.33
CA ILE A 138 2.19 -18.22 -5.58
C ILE A 138 2.87 -18.73 -4.32
N VAL A 139 4.19 -18.71 -4.31
CA VAL A 139 5.01 -19.20 -3.18
C VAL A 139 4.73 -18.40 -1.89
N ARG A 140 4.34 -17.12 -2.03
CA ARG A 140 3.98 -16.24 -0.91
C ARG A 140 2.73 -15.42 -1.25
N PRO A 141 1.53 -15.88 -0.85
CA PRO A 141 0.28 -15.17 -1.15
C PRO A 141 0.24 -13.72 -0.64
N THR A 142 0.98 -13.40 0.43
CA THR A 142 1.09 -12.03 0.97
C THR A 142 1.75 -11.05 0.00
N GLN A 143 2.56 -11.52 -0.95
CA GLN A 143 3.20 -10.64 -1.95
C GLN A 143 2.18 -9.89 -2.82
N VAL A 144 1.00 -10.45 -3.06
CA VAL A 144 -0.07 -9.77 -3.82
C VAL A 144 -0.74 -8.63 -3.03
N LEU A 145 -0.54 -8.60 -1.70
CA LEU A 145 -0.92 -7.47 -0.86
C LEU A 145 0.17 -6.39 -0.81
N GLY A 146 1.33 -6.66 -1.36
CA GLY A 146 2.52 -5.83 -1.24
C GLY A 146 3.26 -5.60 -2.54
N ALA A 147 4.37 -6.33 -2.75
CA ALA A 147 5.27 -6.12 -3.88
C ALA A 147 4.60 -6.38 -5.24
N LEU A 148 3.75 -7.40 -5.34
CA LEU A 148 2.97 -7.73 -6.54
C LEU A 148 1.58 -7.08 -6.55
N GLY A 149 1.21 -6.33 -5.50
CA GLY A 149 -0.06 -5.64 -5.39
C GLY A 149 0.05 -4.14 -5.63
N LEU A 150 -0.94 -3.42 -5.08
CA LEU A 150 -1.06 -1.97 -5.22
C LEU A 150 0.22 -1.19 -4.81
N PRO A 151 0.92 -1.49 -3.70
CA PRO A 151 2.13 -0.77 -3.35
C PRO A 151 3.25 -0.91 -4.38
N GLY A 152 3.46 -2.12 -4.91
CA GLY A 152 4.46 -2.36 -5.96
C GLY A 152 4.09 -1.69 -7.26
N PHE A 153 2.83 -1.78 -7.67
CA PHE A 153 2.36 -1.17 -8.91
C PHE A 153 2.44 0.36 -8.87
N LEU A 154 2.13 0.98 -7.72
CA LEU A 154 2.34 2.41 -7.50
C LEU A 154 3.80 2.83 -7.69
N ALA A 155 4.73 2.12 -7.06
CA ALA A 155 6.16 2.41 -7.19
C ALA A 155 6.65 2.22 -8.64
N TYR A 156 6.21 1.14 -9.29
CA TYR A 156 6.51 0.83 -10.68
C TYR A 156 6.03 1.92 -11.64
N LEU A 157 4.77 2.37 -11.50
CA LEU A 157 4.21 3.43 -12.34
C LEU A 157 4.91 4.76 -12.09
N ALA A 158 5.07 5.15 -10.83
CA ALA A 158 5.67 6.43 -10.46
C ALA A 158 7.08 6.60 -11.04
N LEU A 159 7.93 5.57 -10.91
CA LEU A 159 9.31 5.63 -11.40
C LEU A 159 9.41 5.18 -12.86
N GLY A 160 8.60 4.19 -13.26
CA GLY A 160 8.68 3.59 -14.59
C GLY A 160 8.04 4.40 -15.70
N LYS A 161 6.97 5.11 -15.39
CA LYS A 161 6.13 5.76 -16.41
C LYS A 161 5.97 7.27 -16.21
N ILE A 162 5.91 7.73 -14.96
CA ILE A 162 5.68 9.14 -14.68
C ILE A 162 7.00 9.90 -14.61
N ALA A 163 7.89 9.54 -13.70
CA ALA A 163 9.15 10.24 -13.49
C ALA A 163 10.27 9.83 -14.47
N GLN A 164 10.33 8.56 -14.88
CA GLN A 164 11.30 8.00 -15.81
C GLN A 164 12.74 8.46 -15.53
N PRO A 165 13.28 8.23 -14.32
CA PRO A 165 14.63 8.65 -14.01
C PRO A 165 15.66 7.96 -14.90
N GLN A 166 16.70 8.71 -15.25
CA GLN A 166 17.81 8.22 -16.06
C GLN A 166 19.00 7.82 -15.18
N ALA A 167 19.85 6.94 -15.67
CA ALA A 167 21.07 6.55 -14.97
C ALA A 167 21.92 7.77 -14.61
N GLY A 168 22.45 7.81 -13.39
CA GLY A 168 23.22 8.94 -12.87
C GLY A 168 22.38 10.05 -12.21
N GLU A 169 21.08 10.10 -12.44
CA GLU A 169 20.21 11.07 -11.77
C GLU A 169 20.01 10.75 -10.28
N THR A 170 19.71 11.78 -9.50
CA THR A 170 19.39 11.66 -8.07
C THR A 170 17.89 11.58 -7.87
N VAL A 171 17.45 10.47 -7.26
CA VAL A 171 16.06 10.21 -6.86
C VAL A 171 15.94 10.29 -5.34
N VAL A 172 15.13 11.20 -4.84
CA VAL A 172 14.76 11.28 -3.42
C VAL A 172 13.39 10.67 -3.21
N VAL A 173 13.28 9.72 -2.29
CA VAL A 173 12.03 9.01 -1.98
C VAL A 173 11.58 9.33 -0.56
N ALA A 174 10.40 9.93 -0.44
CA ALA A 174 9.78 10.15 0.86
C ALA A 174 9.18 8.86 1.44
N ALA A 175 9.21 8.75 2.79
CA ALA A 175 8.61 7.64 3.53
C ALA A 175 9.06 6.22 3.08
N ALA A 176 10.37 6.05 2.87
CA ALA A 176 10.96 4.81 2.35
C ALA A 176 10.84 3.61 3.30
N SER A 177 10.49 3.80 4.55
CA SER A 177 10.22 2.69 5.50
C SER A 177 8.88 1.99 5.24
N GLY A 178 8.01 2.57 4.41
CA GLY A 178 6.76 1.94 3.98
C GLY A 178 6.93 1.10 2.71
N ALA A 179 5.93 0.28 2.41
CA ALA A 179 5.96 -0.65 1.28
C ALA A 179 6.21 0.04 -0.08
N VAL A 180 5.53 1.14 -0.36
CA VAL A 180 5.66 1.86 -1.64
C VAL A 180 7.03 2.53 -1.77
N GLY A 181 7.45 3.26 -0.72
CA GLY A 181 8.71 4.01 -0.76
C GLY A 181 9.94 3.11 -0.83
N SER A 182 9.95 1.99 -0.10
CA SER A 182 11.02 0.98 -0.19
C SER A 182 11.17 0.45 -1.61
N LEU A 183 10.07 0.08 -2.25
CA LEU A 183 10.10 -0.42 -3.63
C LEU A 183 10.51 0.67 -4.63
N ALA A 184 10.03 1.90 -4.46
CA ALA A 184 10.43 3.02 -5.32
C ALA A 184 11.95 3.28 -5.26
N GLY A 185 12.53 3.30 -4.06
CA GLY A 185 13.98 3.45 -3.90
C GLY A 185 14.79 2.35 -4.58
N GLN A 186 14.35 1.09 -4.47
CA GLN A 186 15.01 -0.04 -5.12
C GLN A 186 14.86 0.02 -6.64
N ILE A 187 13.70 0.40 -7.17
CA ILE A 187 13.51 0.61 -8.62
C ILE A 187 14.43 1.73 -9.14
N ALA A 188 14.62 2.81 -8.36
CA ALA A 188 15.58 3.85 -8.71
C ALA A 188 17.01 3.30 -8.82
N LYS A 189 17.43 2.46 -7.86
CA LYS A 189 18.74 1.77 -7.92
C LYS A 189 18.88 0.86 -9.14
N LEU A 190 17.86 0.07 -9.45
CA LEU A 190 17.86 -0.79 -10.64
C LEU A 190 17.98 -0.02 -11.96
N ARG A 191 17.61 1.27 -11.95
CA ARG A 191 17.78 2.19 -13.09
C ARG A 191 19.13 2.90 -13.11
N GLY A 192 20.03 2.57 -12.18
CA GLY A 192 21.35 3.20 -12.12
C GLY A 192 21.35 4.59 -11.50
N CYS A 193 20.29 4.95 -10.78
CA CYS A 193 20.17 6.25 -10.12
C CYS A 193 20.87 6.25 -8.73
N ARG A 194 21.24 7.43 -8.30
CA ARG A 194 21.51 7.70 -6.89
C ARG A 194 20.17 7.75 -6.13
N ALA A 195 19.95 6.83 -5.20
CA ALA A 195 18.71 6.76 -4.41
C ALA A 195 18.94 7.25 -2.99
N VAL A 196 18.37 8.39 -2.66
CA VAL A 196 18.37 8.98 -1.31
C VAL A 196 16.98 8.81 -0.72
N VAL A 197 16.89 8.23 0.47
CA VAL A 197 15.59 7.89 1.07
C VAL A 197 15.36 8.61 2.38
N LEU A 198 14.11 9.03 2.61
CA LEU A 198 13.69 9.67 3.85
C LEU A 198 12.89 8.66 4.68
N ALA A 199 13.31 8.42 5.91
CA ALA A 199 12.66 7.46 6.81
C ALA A 199 12.29 8.11 8.16
N GLY A 200 11.47 7.39 8.95
CA GLY A 200 11.00 7.89 10.24
C GLY A 200 12.05 7.79 11.34
N ALA A 201 12.08 6.68 12.04
CA ALA A 201 12.95 6.48 13.22
C ALA A 201 14.36 5.97 12.84
N ALA A 202 15.32 6.09 13.79
CA ALA A 202 16.72 5.71 13.58
C ALA A 202 16.91 4.26 13.13
N ASP A 203 16.19 3.31 13.73
CA ASP A 203 16.27 1.89 13.37
C ASP A 203 15.82 1.62 11.94
N LYS A 204 14.81 2.37 11.47
CA LYS A 204 14.31 2.30 10.10
C LYS A 204 15.34 2.82 9.09
N ARG A 205 16.11 3.84 9.47
CA ARG A 205 17.21 4.35 8.62
C ARG A 205 18.26 3.28 8.38
N ARG A 206 18.75 2.66 9.46
CA ARG A 206 19.77 1.61 9.38
C ARG A 206 19.33 0.47 8.50
N LEU A 207 18.11 -0.05 8.73
CA LEU A 207 17.55 -1.14 7.94
C LEU A 207 17.39 -0.77 6.46
N ALA A 208 17.01 0.49 6.18
CA ALA A 208 16.87 0.96 4.80
C ALA A 208 18.20 1.04 4.06
N THR A 209 19.33 1.30 4.75
CA THR A 209 20.66 1.32 4.12
C THR A 209 21.28 -0.05 3.97
N GLU A 210 21.10 -0.93 4.95
CA GLU A 210 21.75 -2.24 4.97
C GLU A 210 21.10 -3.24 4.00
N GLU A 211 19.76 -3.21 3.85
CA GLU A 211 19.05 -4.22 3.04
C GLU A 211 18.84 -3.81 1.58
N PRO A 212 18.32 -2.61 1.26
CA PRO A 212 18.05 -2.23 -0.13
C PRO A 212 19.22 -1.56 -0.86
N GLY A 213 20.36 -1.30 -0.17
CA GLY A 213 21.56 -0.69 -0.78
C GLY A 213 21.35 0.76 -1.24
N PHE A 214 20.57 1.56 -0.53
CA PHE A 214 20.39 2.99 -0.83
C PHE A 214 21.68 3.78 -0.59
N ASP A 215 21.88 4.83 -1.38
CA ASP A 215 23.10 5.66 -1.29
C ASP A 215 23.11 6.54 -0.04
N ALA A 216 21.94 6.95 0.46
CA ALA A 216 21.79 7.62 1.75
C ALA A 216 20.37 7.40 2.30
N CYS A 217 20.29 7.38 3.64
CA CYS A 217 19.02 7.38 4.35
C CYS A 217 19.02 8.48 5.39
N ILE A 218 18.06 9.41 5.30
CA ILE A 218 17.96 10.60 6.11
C ILE A 218 16.70 10.56 6.97
N GLU A 219 16.80 11.01 8.20
CA GLU A 219 15.62 11.17 9.05
C GLU A 219 14.76 12.34 8.56
N ARG A 220 13.50 12.05 8.19
CA ARG A 220 12.59 13.07 7.64
C ARG A 220 12.21 14.19 8.62
N ARG A 221 12.38 13.98 9.93
CA ARG A 221 12.09 14.96 10.99
C ARG A 221 13.36 15.56 11.60
N ALA A 222 14.52 15.34 10.97
CA ALA A 222 15.76 15.94 11.44
C ALA A 222 15.65 17.47 11.35
N PRO A 223 16.08 18.20 12.37
CA PRO A 223 16.04 19.68 12.36
C PRO A 223 16.93 20.29 11.26
N ASP A 224 17.96 19.56 10.84
CA ASP A 224 18.93 19.90 9.79
C ASP A 224 18.68 19.14 8.47
N LEU A 225 17.40 18.76 8.17
CA LEU A 225 17.03 17.98 7.01
C LEU A 225 17.58 18.57 5.70
N GLU A 226 17.49 19.88 5.51
CA GLU A 226 17.97 20.55 4.30
C GLU A 226 19.48 20.37 4.12
N ALA A 227 20.26 20.60 5.18
CA ALA A 227 21.72 20.44 5.14
C ALA A 227 22.12 19.00 4.80
N ARG A 228 21.45 18.02 5.42
CA ARG A 228 21.68 16.59 5.12
C ARG A 228 21.32 16.23 3.68
N LEU A 229 20.22 16.78 3.16
CA LEU A 229 19.85 16.57 1.76
C LEU A 229 20.87 17.17 0.79
N ARG A 230 21.40 18.37 1.08
CA ARG A 230 22.46 18.98 0.26
C ARG A 230 23.73 18.11 0.21
N VAL A 231 24.11 17.52 1.34
CA VAL A 231 25.26 16.59 1.39
C VAL A 231 24.96 15.30 0.63
N ALA A 232 23.76 14.73 0.82
CA ALA A 232 23.38 13.49 0.18
C ALA A 232 23.08 13.63 -1.32
N CYS A 233 22.72 14.83 -1.78
CA CYS A 233 22.38 15.15 -3.17
C CYS A 233 23.30 16.26 -3.72
N PRO A 234 24.61 16.02 -3.86
CA PRO A 234 25.58 17.07 -4.23
C PRO A 234 25.28 17.71 -5.59
N ASN A 235 24.64 16.99 -6.50
CA ASN A 235 24.23 17.46 -7.82
C ASN A 235 22.76 17.92 -7.87
N GLY A 236 22.11 18.13 -6.71
CA GLY A 236 20.69 18.43 -6.62
C GLY A 236 19.80 17.20 -6.77
N ILE A 237 18.49 17.41 -6.96
CA ILE A 237 17.48 16.36 -6.99
C ILE A 237 16.75 16.40 -8.32
N ASP A 238 16.80 15.32 -9.09
CA ASP A 238 16.18 15.19 -10.42
C ASP A 238 14.78 14.60 -10.36
N VAL A 239 14.55 13.69 -9.40
CA VAL A 239 13.24 13.12 -9.14
C VAL A 239 12.96 13.12 -7.64
N TYR A 240 11.78 13.61 -7.28
CA TYR A 240 11.28 13.51 -5.91
C TYR A 240 9.98 12.71 -5.89
N PHE A 241 10.03 11.50 -5.33
CA PHE A 241 8.83 10.69 -5.13
C PHE A 241 8.11 11.15 -3.86
N GLU A 242 7.04 11.94 -4.07
CA GLU A 242 6.26 12.53 -2.99
C GLU A 242 5.31 11.50 -2.35
N ASN A 243 5.50 11.22 -1.09
CA ASN A 243 4.68 10.31 -0.29
C ASN A 243 4.59 10.73 1.20
N ALA A 244 5.01 11.96 1.54
CA ALA A 244 5.07 12.46 2.92
C ALA A 244 4.32 13.78 3.14
N GLY A 245 4.30 14.65 2.15
CA GLY A 245 3.66 15.98 2.23
C GLY A 245 4.34 16.97 3.18
N GLY A 246 3.68 18.10 3.37
CA GLY A 246 3.98 19.07 4.42
C GLY A 246 5.40 19.64 4.44
N ALA A 247 6.01 19.66 5.61
CA ALA A 247 7.33 20.27 5.84
C ALA A 247 8.45 19.61 5.00
N VAL A 248 8.35 18.29 4.74
CA VAL A 248 9.36 17.57 3.94
C VAL A 248 9.36 18.10 2.51
N PHE A 249 8.19 18.24 1.90
CA PHE A 249 8.07 18.79 0.56
C PHE A 249 8.65 20.20 0.45
N ASN A 250 8.35 21.08 1.44
CA ASN A 250 8.87 22.45 1.47
C ASN A 250 10.41 22.49 1.55
N THR A 251 11.01 21.53 2.26
CA THR A 251 12.48 21.41 2.35
C THR A 251 13.11 20.88 1.06
N VAL A 252 12.42 19.96 0.36
CA VAL A 252 12.94 19.37 -0.88
C VAL A 252 12.81 20.32 -2.07
N LEU A 253 11.71 21.10 -2.15
CA LEU A 253 11.39 21.97 -3.29
C LEU A 253 12.53 22.88 -3.75
N PRO A 254 13.25 23.61 -2.87
CA PRO A 254 14.37 24.44 -3.28
C PRO A 254 15.59 23.65 -3.78
N LEU A 255 15.70 22.37 -3.48
CA LEU A 255 16.79 21.48 -3.88
C LEU A 255 16.55 20.76 -5.21
N LEU A 256 15.32 20.87 -5.77
CA LEU A 256 15.00 20.29 -7.06
C LEU A 256 15.77 20.96 -8.19
N ASN A 257 16.29 20.16 -9.11
CA ASN A 257 16.96 20.61 -10.31
C ASN A 257 15.98 21.23 -11.34
N LYS A 258 16.51 21.96 -12.31
CA LYS A 258 15.73 22.42 -13.45
C LYS A 258 15.26 21.21 -14.25
N GLY A 259 13.95 21.14 -14.51
CA GLY A 259 13.32 20.01 -15.20
C GLY A 259 13.05 18.79 -14.30
N ALA A 260 13.23 18.92 -12.99
CA ALA A 260 12.93 17.85 -12.05
C ALA A 260 11.48 17.33 -12.20
N ARG A 261 11.27 16.07 -11.86
CA ARG A 261 9.97 15.37 -11.96
C ARG A 261 9.50 14.96 -10.58
N VAL A 262 8.22 15.24 -10.28
CA VAL A 262 7.58 14.93 -9.00
C VAL A 262 6.31 14.13 -9.28
N PRO A 263 6.39 12.79 -9.30
CA PRO A 263 5.18 11.96 -9.31
C PRO A 263 4.42 12.13 -8.01
N LEU A 264 3.15 12.53 -8.12
CA LEU A 264 2.24 12.68 -7.00
C LEU A 264 1.30 11.48 -6.97
N ARG A 265 1.36 10.69 -5.93
CA ARG A 265 0.26 9.81 -5.57
C ARG A 265 -0.84 10.68 -5.03
N GLY A 266 -2.08 10.53 -5.55
CA GLY A 266 -3.25 11.30 -5.14
C GLY A 266 -3.18 11.67 -3.67
N MET A 267 -3.31 12.96 -3.38
CA MET A 267 -3.02 13.54 -2.07
C MET A 267 -3.72 12.74 -0.99
N ILE A 268 -2.93 12.09 -0.11
CA ILE A 268 -3.46 11.55 1.13
C ILE A 268 -3.88 12.79 1.93
N GLY A 269 -5.20 13.06 1.92
CA GLY A 269 -5.79 14.26 2.47
C GLY A 269 -5.33 14.53 3.90
N GLY A 270 -5.25 15.77 4.26
CA GLY A 270 -5.20 16.23 5.64
C GLY A 270 -3.86 16.68 6.18
N HIS A 271 -2.71 16.40 5.58
CA HIS A 271 -1.42 16.78 6.14
C HIS A 271 -0.84 18.14 5.68
N TYR A 272 -1.59 18.86 4.87
CA TYR A 272 -1.32 20.30 4.64
C TYR A 272 -2.00 21.10 5.75
N GLY A 273 -1.35 21.15 6.91
CA GLY A 273 -1.81 21.77 8.16
C GLY A 273 -2.89 22.84 8.01
N ALA A 274 -4.04 22.56 8.58
CA ALA A 274 -5.09 23.54 8.78
C ALA A 274 -4.53 24.62 9.71
N GLY A 275 -4.42 25.85 9.21
CA GLY A 275 -4.19 27.04 10.00
C GLY A 275 -2.84 27.72 9.78
N SER A 276 -2.76 28.63 8.83
CA SER A 276 -2.01 29.88 8.96
C SER A 276 -2.35 30.81 7.79
N SER A 277 -2.26 32.12 8.04
CA SER A 277 -2.33 33.24 7.08
C SER A 277 -1.30 33.13 5.93
N ASP A 278 -0.38 32.18 6.00
CA ASP A 278 0.71 31.93 5.05
C ASP A 278 0.37 31.00 3.87
N LYS A 279 -0.87 30.49 3.76
CA LYS A 279 -1.21 29.51 2.69
C LYS A 279 -1.03 30.12 1.31
N ALA A 280 -1.47 31.35 1.09
CA ALA A 280 -1.34 32.03 -0.19
C ALA A 280 0.11 32.28 -0.58
N VAL A 281 0.95 32.70 0.37
CA VAL A 281 2.39 32.93 0.14
C VAL A 281 3.11 31.64 -0.21
N ARG A 282 2.79 30.54 0.47
CA ARG A 282 3.37 29.22 0.18
C ARG A 282 2.95 28.68 -1.19
N LEU A 283 1.68 28.84 -1.55
CA LEU A 283 1.18 28.45 -2.86
C LEU A 283 1.85 29.24 -3.98
N TRP A 284 2.00 30.56 -3.81
CA TRP A 284 2.71 31.42 -4.75
C TRP A 284 4.19 31.02 -4.88
N TYR A 285 4.89 30.81 -3.77
CA TYR A 285 6.29 30.35 -3.79
C TYR A 285 6.45 29.00 -4.49
N MET A 286 5.55 28.07 -4.22
CA MET A 286 5.52 26.77 -4.92
C MET A 286 5.32 26.97 -6.41
N ALA A 287 4.30 27.72 -6.83
CA ALA A 287 4.01 27.96 -8.24
C ALA A 287 5.17 28.66 -8.95
N HIS A 288 5.79 29.65 -8.31
CA HIS A 288 6.98 30.35 -8.82
C HIS A 288 8.16 29.38 -9.01
N SER A 289 8.45 28.55 -8.01
CA SER A 289 9.52 27.55 -8.05
C SER A 289 9.32 26.53 -9.18
N LEU A 290 8.07 26.05 -9.34
CA LEU A 290 7.71 25.12 -10.42
C LEU A 290 7.97 25.75 -11.79
N ALA A 291 7.53 27.00 -11.99
CA ALA A 291 7.71 27.72 -13.25
C ALA A 291 9.18 28.02 -13.54
N ALA A 292 9.89 28.62 -12.57
CA ALA A 292 11.29 29.05 -12.72
C ALA A 292 12.22 27.87 -13.04
N LYS A 293 12.03 26.74 -12.40
CA LYS A 293 12.82 25.52 -12.58
C LYS A 293 12.21 24.55 -13.59
N ARG A 294 11.07 24.84 -14.20
CA ARG A 294 10.35 23.94 -15.13
C ARG A 294 10.11 22.56 -14.52
N ILE A 295 9.76 22.50 -13.24
CA ILE A 295 9.48 21.25 -12.54
C ILE A 295 8.16 20.67 -13.06
N LYS A 296 8.16 19.37 -13.36
CA LYS A 296 6.97 18.64 -13.79
C LYS A 296 6.39 17.92 -12.58
N MET A 297 5.29 18.42 -12.03
CA MET A 297 4.48 17.72 -11.04
C MET A 297 3.33 17.01 -11.74
N GLN A 298 3.22 15.70 -11.56
CA GLN A 298 2.20 14.90 -12.22
C GLN A 298 1.51 13.98 -11.22
N ALA A 299 0.22 14.23 -11.00
CA ALA A 299 -0.66 13.31 -10.31
C ALA A 299 -1.01 12.13 -11.23
N PHE A 300 -1.18 10.95 -10.65
CA PHE A 300 -1.63 9.78 -11.38
C PHE A 300 -2.54 8.91 -10.50
N ILE A 301 -3.51 8.27 -11.15
CA ILE A 301 -4.44 7.33 -10.52
C ILE A 301 -4.10 5.94 -11.06
N VAL A 302 -3.94 4.97 -10.17
CA VAL A 302 -3.50 3.61 -10.55
C VAL A 302 -4.49 2.92 -11.47
N SER A 303 -5.80 3.18 -11.29
CA SER A 303 -6.86 2.61 -12.14
C SER A 303 -6.70 2.97 -13.63
N ASP A 304 -6.16 4.13 -13.96
CA ASP A 304 -5.96 4.57 -15.35
C ASP A 304 -4.89 3.74 -16.07
N HIS A 305 -4.06 3.07 -15.30
CA HIS A 305 -2.93 2.26 -15.79
C HIS A 305 -3.14 0.74 -15.67
N ARG A 306 -4.38 0.27 -15.45
CA ARG A 306 -4.68 -1.17 -15.27
C ARG A 306 -4.12 -2.05 -16.39
N HIS A 307 -4.19 -1.58 -17.63
CA HIS A 307 -3.69 -2.28 -18.80
C HIS A 307 -2.20 -2.66 -18.70
N ARG A 308 -1.46 -2.05 -17.78
CA ARG A 308 -0.04 -2.32 -17.53
C ARG A 308 0.22 -3.27 -16.37
N TYR A 309 -0.83 -3.74 -15.70
CA TYR A 309 -0.66 -4.57 -14.51
C TYR A 309 0.04 -5.90 -14.82
N GLY A 310 -0.26 -6.53 -15.95
CA GLY A 310 0.42 -7.76 -16.39
C GLY A 310 1.92 -7.55 -16.63
N GLU A 311 2.31 -6.47 -17.34
CA GLU A 311 3.71 -6.06 -17.54
C GLU A 311 4.42 -5.87 -16.19
N PHE A 312 3.77 -5.18 -15.27
CA PHE A 312 4.30 -4.95 -13.93
C PHE A 312 4.53 -6.25 -13.15
N VAL A 313 3.52 -7.14 -13.11
CA VAL A 313 3.62 -8.42 -12.37
C VAL A 313 4.79 -9.25 -12.91
N GLN A 314 4.89 -9.39 -14.23
CA GLN A 314 6.00 -10.11 -14.85
C GLN A 314 7.36 -9.53 -14.46
N GLN A 315 7.52 -8.22 -14.56
CA GLN A 315 8.78 -7.56 -14.26
C GLN A 315 9.14 -7.61 -12.77
N MET A 316 8.15 -7.38 -11.90
CA MET A 316 8.36 -7.38 -10.45
C MET A 316 8.65 -8.79 -9.93
N SER A 317 7.94 -9.81 -10.42
CA SER A 317 8.23 -11.21 -10.10
C SER A 317 9.66 -11.57 -10.47
N HIS A 318 10.11 -11.22 -11.68
CA HIS A 318 11.51 -11.43 -12.08
C HIS A 318 12.52 -10.75 -11.14
N TRP A 319 12.24 -9.54 -10.68
CA TRP A 319 13.12 -8.84 -9.74
C TRP A 319 13.12 -9.46 -8.36
N LEU A 320 11.98 -9.94 -7.88
CA LEU A 320 11.86 -10.64 -6.60
C LEU A 320 12.59 -12.00 -6.64
N ASP A 321 12.36 -12.80 -7.67
CA ASP A 321 12.94 -14.13 -7.84
C ASP A 321 14.45 -14.08 -8.01
N SER A 322 14.96 -13.06 -8.71
CA SER A 322 16.39 -12.81 -8.88
C SER A 322 17.07 -12.13 -7.68
N GLY A 323 16.31 -11.81 -6.63
CA GLY A 323 16.80 -11.09 -5.44
C GLY A 323 17.19 -9.63 -5.69
N LYS A 324 16.89 -9.08 -6.87
CA LYS A 324 17.17 -7.68 -7.22
C LYS A 324 16.28 -6.70 -6.47
N VAL A 325 15.07 -7.13 -6.12
CA VAL A 325 14.15 -6.41 -5.23
C VAL A 325 13.89 -7.27 -4.01
N LYS A 326 14.03 -6.68 -2.84
CA LYS A 326 13.69 -7.29 -1.56
C LYS A 326 12.41 -6.65 -1.04
N PHE A 327 11.50 -7.47 -0.57
CA PHE A 327 10.25 -6.98 0.00
C PHE A 327 10.07 -7.50 1.40
N ARG A 328 9.88 -6.59 2.33
CA ARG A 328 9.72 -6.90 3.75
C ARG A 328 8.26 -6.81 4.16
N GLU A 329 7.82 -7.85 4.84
CA GLU A 329 6.50 -7.95 5.43
C GLU A 329 6.62 -8.01 6.95
N ASP A 330 5.73 -7.30 7.64
CA ASP A 330 5.55 -7.36 9.08
C ASP A 330 4.20 -8.08 9.32
N ILE A 331 4.26 -9.34 9.71
CA ILE A 331 3.07 -10.19 9.87
C ILE A 331 2.67 -10.20 11.33
N VAL A 332 1.42 -9.83 11.60
CA VAL A 332 0.81 -9.87 12.93
C VAL A 332 -0.30 -10.91 12.92
N ASP A 333 -0.26 -11.84 13.87
CA ASP A 333 -1.25 -12.90 14.00
C ASP A 333 -2.52 -12.40 14.70
N GLY A 334 -3.67 -12.85 14.21
CA GLY A 334 -4.98 -12.65 14.79
C GLY A 334 -5.67 -11.34 14.37
N LEU A 335 -6.90 -11.48 13.90
CA LEU A 335 -7.75 -10.37 13.46
C LEU A 335 -7.98 -9.32 14.55
N GLU A 336 -8.08 -9.75 15.81
CA GLU A 336 -8.24 -8.89 16.99
C GLU A 336 -7.13 -7.88 17.19
N ASN A 337 -5.95 -8.15 16.63
CA ASN A 337 -4.79 -7.26 16.70
C ASN A 337 -4.78 -6.18 15.59
N ALA A 338 -5.69 -6.28 14.61
CA ALA A 338 -5.75 -5.34 13.48
C ALA A 338 -5.88 -3.87 13.91
N PRO A 339 -6.74 -3.48 14.89
CA PRO A 339 -6.85 -2.09 15.33
C PRO A 339 -5.54 -1.52 15.85
N ARG A 340 -4.87 -2.22 16.77
CA ARG A 340 -3.59 -1.77 17.34
C ARG A 340 -2.47 -1.75 16.31
N ALA A 341 -2.45 -2.73 15.42
CA ALA A 341 -1.48 -2.82 14.35
C ALA A 341 -1.66 -1.65 13.35
N PHE A 342 -2.90 -1.30 13.00
CA PHE A 342 -3.23 -0.18 12.12
C PHE A 342 -2.79 1.17 12.72
N ILE A 343 -3.09 1.42 13.98
CA ILE A 343 -2.61 2.61 14.70
C ILE A 343 -1.08 2.68 14.64
N GLY A 344 -0.39 1.55 14.83
CA GLY A 344 1.07 1.48 14.72
C GLY A 344 1.60 1.82 13.33
N VAL A 345 0.85 1.53 12.25
CA VAL A 345 1.20 1.97 10.88
C VAL A 345 1.09 3.48 10.76
N LEU A 346 -0.02 4.06 11.21
CA LEU A 346 -0.27 5.50 11.13
C LEU A 346 0.78 6.31 11.90
N GLU A 347 1.18 5.83 13.05
CA GLU A 347 2.25 6.42 13.88
C GLU A 347 3.66 6.16 13.33
N GLY A 348 3.76 5.36 12.27
CA GLY A 348 5.04 5.02 11.65
C GLY A 348 5.92 4.09 12.49
N ARG A 349 5.36 3.31 13.41
CA ARG A 349 6.07 2.32 14.23
C ARG A 349 6.34 0.99 13.52
N ARG A 350 5.84 0.81 12.30
CA ARG A 350 5.97 -0.41 11.51
C ARG A 350 6.88 -0.20 10.30
N PHE A 351 7.59 -1.26 9.92
CA PHE A 351 8.51 -1.26 8.79
C PHE A 351 8.06 -2.26 7.71
N GLY A 352 8.09 -1.83 6.44
CA GLY A 352 7.63 -2.66 5.33
C GLY A 352 6.11 -2.69 5.19
N ARG A 353 5.60 -3.82 4.74
CA ARG A 353 4.17 -4.06 4.55
C ARG A 353 3.58 -4.75 5.77
N LEU A 354 2.65 -4.11 6.44
CA LEU A 354 1.92 -4.74 7.53
C LEU A 354 0.78 -5.61 6.98
N VAL A 355 0.76 -6.86 7.41
CA VAL A 355 -0.26 -7.86 7.06
C VAL A 355 -0.74 -8.54 8.33
N ILE A 356 -2.05 -8.69 8.47
CA ILE A 356 -2.63 -9.52 9.52
C ILE A 356 -2.83 -10.94 8.98
N ARG A 357 -2.26 -11.92 9.67
CA ARG A 357 -2.62 -13.33 9.43
C ARG A 357 -3.91 -13.63 10.18
N VAL A 358 -5.01 -13.78 9.46
CA VAL A 358 -6.35 -14.01 10.00
C VAL A 358 -6.60 -15.49 10.23
N ALA A 359 -6.14 -16.33 9.31
CA ALA A 359 -6.18 -17.78 9.41
C ALA A 359 -4.94 -18.41 8.79
N ASN A 360 -4.63 -19.63 9.17
CA ASN A 360 -3.58 -20.40 8.52
C ASN A 360 -4.04 -20.87 7.13
N GLN A 361 -3.10 -21.04 6.23
CA GLN A 361 -3.36 -21.44 4.86
C GLN A 361 -3.82 -22.92 4.78
N PHE A 362 -3.53 -23.71 5.81
CA PHE A 362 -3.83 -25.16 5.94
C PHE A 362 -4.55 -25.45 7.26
#